data_2422195516c80a992f7fe4a994c4db38
#
_entry.id   2422195516c80a992f7fe4a994c4db38
#
_cell.length_a   1.000
_cell.length_b   1.000
_cell.length_c   1.000
_cell.angle_alpha   90.00
_cell.angle_beta   90.00
_cell.angle_gamma   90.00
#
_symmetry.space_group_name_H-M   'P 1'
#
loop_
_entity.id
_entity.type
_entity.pdbx_description
1 polymer ?
#
loop_
_entity_poly.entity_id
_entity_poly.type
_entity_poly.pdbx_seq_one_letter_code
_entity_poly.pdbx_strand_id
1 'polypeptide(L)'
;MSQTIIIIGIAGPSASGKSLLAKTLVNELGSDQVVVISEDSYYKDNSHLPMSEREKINYDHPDAFDHALLCEHLHQLQQALTVQIPIYSHSQHQRLPQTREIGQHTIIVLEGILLFTEAMLRDLMDIRIFMSTPLDVCLSRRLMRDVVERHRSVESVLQQYEKTVRPMYLQFIEPSSRYADLIVPRGGENRIAIDMIKAKMRELLSGVTS
;
A
#
# COMPACT_ATOMS: atom_id res chain seq x y z
N MET A 1 -3.86 25.61 -16.15
CA MET A 1 -2.75 24.62 -16.29
C MET A 1 -3.14 23.43 -15.44
N SER A 2 -3.20 22.22 -15.96
CA SER A 2 -3.48 21.03 -15.14
C SER A 2 -2.30 20.80 -14.22
N GLN A 3 -2.52 20.79 -12.93
CA GLN A 3 -1.51 20.48 -11.94
C GLN A 3 -1.07 19.02 -12.14
N THR A 4 0.20 18.79 -12.41
CA THR A 4 0.74 17.44 -12.58
C THR A 4 0.72 16.76 -11.23
N ILE A 5 -0.05 15.68 -11.08
CA ILE A 5 -0.07 14.86 -9.87
C ILE A 5 1.14 13.93 -9.90
N ILE A 6 1.83 13.83 -8.78
CA ILE A 6 2.97 12.93 -8.59
C ILE A 6 2.50 11.69 -7.82
N ILE A 7 2.76 10.51 -8.37
CA ILE A 7 2.38 9.23 -7.75
C ILE A 7 3.62 8.51 -7.24
N ILE A 8 3.68 8.27 -5.93
CA ILE A 8 4.77 7.58 -5.26
C ILE A 8 4.27 6.22 -4.76
N GLY A 9 4.84 5.14 -5.28
CA GLY A 9 4.53 3.78 -4.83
C GLY A 9 5.47 3.34 -3.70
N ILE A 10 4.92 2.82 -2.60
CA ILE A 10 5.67 2.22 -1.49
C ILE A 10 5.26 0.75 -1.38
N ALA A 11 6.09 -0.15 -1.88
CA ALA A 11 5.87 -1.59 -1.81
C ALA A 11 6.78 -2.28 -0.80
N GLY A 12 6.51 -3.55 -0.52
CA GLY A 12 7.33 -4.40 0.38
C GLY A 12 6.48 -5.34 1.23
N PRO A 13 7.08 -6.24 2.01
CA PRO A 13 6.35 -7.26 2.75
C PRO A 13 5.39 -6.67 3.80
N SER A 14 4.38 -7.46 4.16
CA SER A 14 3.48 -7.10 5.27
C SER A 14 4.28 -6.83 6.54
N ALA A 15 3.88 -5.78 7.29
CA ALA A 15 4.59 -5.30 8.50
C ALA A 15 6.02 -4.77 8.29
N SER A 16 6.44 -4.47 7.05
CA SER A 16 7.75 -3.85 6.78
C SER A 16 7.84 -2.37 7.20
N GLY A 17 6.71 -1.71 7.52
CA GLY A 17 6.67 -0.30 7.90
C GLY A 17 6.25 0.65 6.79
N LYS A 18 5.68 0.17 5.69
CA LYS A 18 5.15 0.99 4.57
C LYS A 18 4.15 2.03 5.05
N SER A 19 3.11 1.59 5.77
CA SER A 19 2.06 2.48 6.27
C SER A 19 2.58 3.50 7.29
N LEU A 20 3.63 3.15 8.07
CA LEU A 20 4.30 4.08 8.96
C LEU A 20 5.03 5.17 8.15
N LEU A 21 5.78 4.78 7.11
CA LEU A 21 6.45 5.72 6.22
C LEU A 21 5.42 6.64 5.54
N ALA A 22 4.37 6.08 4.94
CA ALA A 22 3.33 6.85 4.26
C ALA A 22 2.66 7.88 5.20
N LYS A 23 2.28 7.47 6.42
CA LYS A 23 1.72 8.37 7.44
C LYS A 23 2.69 9.47 7.85
N THR A 24 3.97 9.14 8.04
CA THR A 24 5.00 10.11 8.39
C THR A 24 5.13 11.18 7.30
N LEU A 25 5.13 10.78 6.02
CA LEU A 25 5.20 11.71 4.90
C LEU A 25 4.01 12.68 4.88
N VAL A 26 2.78 12.19 5.07
CA VAL A 26 1.58 13.06 5.15
C VAL A 26 1.66 14.02 6.31
N ASN A 27 2.01 13.52 7.51
CA ASN A 27 2.06 14.35 8.72
C ASN A 27 3.11 15.48 8.62
N GLU A 28 4.20 15.25 7.89
CA GLU A 28 5.30 16.22 7.80
C GLU A 28 5.23 17.13 6.57
N LEU A 29 4.45 16.77 5.53
CA LEU A 29 4.31 17.56 4.31
C LEU A 29 2.95 18.27 4.21
N GLY A 30 1.96 17.86 5.01
CA GLY A 30 0.61 18.41 5.04
C GLY A 30 -0.40 17.57 4.25
N SER A 31 -1.57 17.35 4.86
CA SER A 31 -2.66 16.55 4.28
C SER A 31 -3.36 17.20 3.10
N ASP A 32 -3.20 18.51 2.93
CA ASP A 32 -3.79 19.25 1.79
C ASP A 32 -3.02 19.00 0.49
N GLN A 33 -1.74 18.61 0.61
CA GLN A 33 -0.84 18.38 -0.52
C GLN A 33 -0.64 16.90 -0.82
N VAL A 34 -0.71 16.05 0.21
CA VAL A 34 -0.35 14.63 0.13
C VAL A 34 -1.47 13.76 0.66
N VAL A 35 -1.89 12.78 -0.13
CA VAL A 35 -2.87 11.77 0.28
C VAL A 35 -2.28 10.36 0.20
N VAL A 36 -2.68 9.49 1.14
CA VAL A 36 -2.34 8.05 1.09
C VAL A 36 -3.52 7.26 0.56
N ILE A 37 -3.23 6.41 -0.41
CA ILE A 37 -4.14 5.38 -0.91
C ILE A 37 -3.52 4.02 -0.62
N SER A 38 -4.21 3.19 0.18
CA SER A 38 -3.77 1.84 0.48
C SER A 38 -4.29 0.87 -0.57
N GLU A 39 -3.41 0.00 -1.06
CA GLU A 39 -3.78 -1.13 -1.92
C GLU A 39 -4.83 -2.04 -1.28
N ASP A 40 -4.80 -2.17 0.07
CA ASP A 40 -5.75 -2.99 0.83
C ASP A 40 -7.21 -2.53 0.64
N SER A 41 -7.45 -1.26 0.30
CA SER A 41 -8.78 -0.76 -0.06
C SER A 41 -9.33 -1.42 -1.32
N TYR A 42 -8.47 -1.94 -2.17
CA TYR A 42 -8.80 -2.51 -3.47
C TYR A 42 -8.83 -4.05 -3.49
N TYR A 43 -8.89 -4.72 -2.34
CA TYR A 43 -9.27 -6.13 -2.36
C TYR A 43 -10.60 -6.29 -3.09
N LYS A 44 -10.73 -7.33 -3.90
CA LYS A 44 -11.99 -7.65 -4.61
C LYS A 44 -13.14 -7.78 -3.63
N ASP A 45 -14.31 -7.35 -4.05
CA ASP A 45 -15.52 -7.50 -3.25
C ASP A 45 -16.02 -8.96 -3.30
N ASN A 46 -15.87 -9.63 -2.17
CA ASN A 46 -16.31 -11.00 -1.96
C ASN A 46 -17.56 -11.07 -1.06
N SER A 47 -18.33 -9.99 -0.93
CA SER A 47 -19.52 -9.90 -0.08
C SER A 47 -20.61 -10.92 -0.45
N HIS A 48 -20.63 -11.39 -1.71
CA HIS A 48 -21.53 -12.43 -2.21
C HIS A 48 -21.19 -13.84 -1.68
N LEU A 49 -19.99 -14.06 -1.14
CA LEU A 49 -19.56 -15.34 -0.58
C LEU A 49 -19.86 -15.40 0.94
N PRO A 50 -20.16 -16.59 1.49
CA PRO A 50 -20.26 -16.77 2.93
C PRO A 50 -18.90 -16.56 3.60
N MET A 51 -18.88 -16.18 4.89
CA MET A 51 -17.65 -15.90 5.65
C MET A 51 -16.66 -17.07 5.60
N SER A 52 -17.14 -18.31 5.72
CA SER A 52 -16.32 -19.53 5.67
C SER A 52 -15.56 -19.72 4.34
N GLU A 53 -16.02 -19.13 3.25
CA GLU A 53 -15.32 -19.14 1.96
C GLU A 53 -14.36 -17.96 1.87
N ARG A 54 -14.75 -16.77 2.35
CA ARG A 54 -13.90 -15.58 2.37
C ARG A 54 -12.62 -15.80 3.18
N GLU A 55 -12.70 -16.50 4.31
CA GLU A 55 -11.55 -16.86 5.16
C GLU A 55 -10.53 -17.77 4.46
N LYS A 56 -10.92 -18.49 3.42
CA LYS A 56 -10.05 -19.40 2.65
C LYS A 56 -9.29 -18.70 1.53
N ILE A 57 -9.68 -17.48 1.17
CA ILE A 57 -9.07 -16.72 0.07
C ILE A 57 -7.62 -16.36 0.44
N ASN A 58 -6.72 -16.51 -0.52
CA ASN A 58 -5.35 -16.06 -0.37
C ASN A 58 -5.24 -14.55 -0.67
N TYR A 59 -5.34 -13.74 0.36
CA TYR A 59 -5.25 -12.28 0.27
C TYR A 59 -3.84 -11.74 0.02
N ASP A 60 -2.84 -12.60 -0.02
CA ASP A 60 -1.46 -12.22 -0.38
C ASP A 60 -1.15 -12.52 -1.87
N HIS A 61 -2.13 -13.04 -2.64
CA HIS A 61 -1.99 -13.30 -4.07
C HIS A 61 -2.46 -12.11 -4.91
N PRO A 62 -1.82 -11.78 -6.07
CA PRO A 62 -2.26 -10.67 -6.94
C PRO A 62 -3.74 -10.74 -7.34
N ASP A 63 -4.27 -11.93 -7.58
CA ASP A 63 -5.68 -12.13 -7.94
C ASP A 63 -6.68 -11.69 -6.87
N ALA A 64 -6.23 -11.45 -5.62
CA ALA A 64 -7.10 -10.94 -4.57
C ALA A 64 -7.45 -9.46 -4.74
N PHE A 65 -6.70 -8.73 -5.57
CA PHE A 65 -6.84 -7.29 -5.75
C PHE A 65 -7.56 -6.92 -7.04
N ASP A 66 -8.24 -5.80 -7.00
CA ASP A 66 -8.85 -5.13 -8.12
C ASP A 66 -7.95 -3.97 -8.59
N HIS A 67 -6.78 -4.35 -9.13
CA HIS A 67 -5.82 -3.37 -9.62
C HIS A 67 -6.34 -2.58 -10.83
N ALA A 68 -7.31 -3.13 -11.57
CA ALA A 68 -7.96 -2.41 -12.66
C ALA A 68 -8.72 -1.18 -12.14
N LEU A 69 -9.52 -1.34 -11.06
CA LEU A 69 -10.21 -0.22 -10.41
C LEU A 69 -9.23 0.78 -9.81
N LEU A 70 -8.11 0.31 -9.22
CA LEU A 70 -7.08 1.21 -8.70
C LEU A 70 -6.47 2.05 -9.82
N CYS A 71 -6.11 1.45 -10.96
CA CYS A 71 -5.60 2.18 -12.12
C CYS A 71 -6.62 3.20 -12.65
N GLU A 72 -7.90 2.81 -12.75
CA GLU A 72 -8.98 3.71 -13.17
C GLU A 72 -9.06 4.94 -12.26
N HIS A 73 -9.07 4.75 -10.94
CA HIS A 73 -9.12 5.85 -9.98
C HIS A 73 -7.87 6.75 -10.08
N LEU A 74 -6.67 6.19 -10.28
CA LEU A 74 -5.47 6.99 -10.48
C LEU A 74 -5.53 7.83 -11.75
N HIS A 75 -6.02 7.28 -12.87
CA HIS A 75 -6.22 8.06 -14.10
C HIS A 75 -7.24 9.19 -13.92
N GLN A 76 -8.34 8.93 -13.19
CA GLN A 76 -9.33 9.97 -12.89
C GLN A 76 -8.73 11.08 -12.04
N LEU A 77 -7.92 10.75 -11.02
CA LEU A 77 -7.22 11.73 -10.19
C LEU A 77 -6.22 12.55 -11.02
N GLN A 78 -5.48 11.93 -11.95
CA GLN A 78 -4.59 12.65 -12.88
C GLN A 78 -5.34 13.63 -13.79
N GLN A 79 -6.63 13.38 -14.04
CA GLN A 79 -7.52 14.28 -14.77
C GLN A 79 -8.20 15.32 -13.87
N ALA A 80 -7.73 15.45 -12.60
CA ALA A 80 -8.30 16.34 -11.60
C ALA A 80 -9.78 16.02 -11.22
N LEU A 81 -10.21 14.78 -11.43
CA LEU A 81 -11.52 14.29 -11.01
C LEU A 81 -11.47 13.78 -9.56
N THR A 82 -12.61 13.79 -8.90
CA THR A 82 -12.80 13.19 -7.57
C THR A 82 -13.19 11.73 -7.71
N VAL A 83 -12.63 10.85 -6.87
CA VAL A 83 -12.90 9.41 -6.85
C VAL A 83 -13.46 8.95 -5.51
N GLN A 84 -14.22 7.86 -5.52
CA GLN A 84 -14.78 7.22 -4.33
C GLN A 84 -14.03 5.92 -4.05
N ILE A 85 -13.02 5.99 -3.18
CA ILE A 85 -12.18 4.83 -2.84
C ILE A 85 -12.94 3.86 -1.95
N PRO A 86 -12.92 2.55 -2.26
CA PRO A 86 -13.53 1.53 -1.41
C PRO A 86 -12.95 1.54 0.01
N ILE A 87 -13.76 1.18 0.99
CA ILE A 87 -13.32 0.88 2.35
C ILE A 87 -13.42 -0.63 2.55
N TYR A 88 -12.30 -1.25 2.92
CA TYR A 88 -12.23 -2.68 3.14
C TYR A 88 -12.23 -3.05 4.63
N SER A 89 -13.06 -4.00 5.01
CA SER A 89 -13.11 -4.55 6.36
C SER A 89 -12.30 -5.84 6.45
N HIS A 90 -11.15 -5.79 7.11
CA HIS A 90 -10.33 -6.98 7.35
C HIS A 90 -11.01 -8.02 8.27
N SER A 91 -11.90 -7.60 9.17
CA SER A 91 -12.64 -8.51 10.07
C SER A 91 -13.79 -9.24 9.36
N GLN A 92 -14.33 -8.63 8.30
CA GLN A 92 -15.45 -9.20 7.53
C GLN A 92 -14.98 -9.75 6.17
N HIS A 93 -13.72 -9.55 5.79
CA HIS A 93 -13.17 -9.93 4.50
C HIS A 93 -14.01 -9.47 3.30
N GLN A 94 -14.46 -8.19 3.33
CA GLN A 94 -15.28 -7.62 2.25
C GLN A 94 -15.13 -6.10 2.17
N ARG A 95 -15.52 -5.52 1.04
CA ARG A 95 -15.72 -4.07 0.92
C ARG A 95 -16.96 -3.65 1.71
N LEU A 96 -16.89 -2.49 2.35
CA LEU A 96 -18.03 -1.86 3.00
C LEU A 96 -18.86 -1.07 1.97
N PRO A 97 -20.15 -0.81 2.24
CA PRO A 97 -20.97 0.04 1.37
C PRO A 97 -20.46 1.50 1.32
N GLN A 98 -19.78 1.95 2.36
CA GLN A 98 -19.20 3.28 2.45
C GLN A 98 -17.95 3.37 1.61
N THR A 99 -17.70 4.58 1.07
CA THR A 99 -16.49 4.93 0.34
C THR A 99 -15.80 6.12 1.01
N ARG A 100 -14.56 6.35 0.64
CA ARG A 100 -13.82 7.56 1.01
C ARG A 100 -13.60 8.41 -0.24
N GLU A 101 -14.08 9.64 -0.21
CA GLU A 101 -13.85 10.59 -1.28
C GLU A 101 -12.40 11.10 -1.25
N ILE A 102 -11.76 11.11 -2.42
CA ILE A 102 -10.45 11.73 -2.64
C ILE A 102 -10.58 12.65 -3.86
N GLY A 103 -10.25 13.91 -3.65
CA GLY A 103 -10.14 14.93 -4.69
C GLY A 103 -8.71 15.24 -5.08
N GLN A 104 -8.46 16.48 -5.49
CA GLN A 104 -7.14 16.94 -5.92
C GLN A 104 -6.12 16.97 -4.78
N HIS A 105 -4.96 16.34 -5.04
CA HIS A 105 -3.77 16.44 -4.23
C HIS A 105 -2.56 16.53 -5.16
N THR A 106 -1.49 17.16 -4.71
CA THR A 106 -0.26 17.29 -5.49
C THR A 106 0.52 15.98 -5.53
N ILE A 107 0.51 15.23 -4.43
CA ILE A 107 1.20 13.94 -4.30
C ILE A 107 0.21 12.88 -3.82
N ILE A 108 0.19 11.75 -4.52
CA ILE A 108 -0.49 10.54 -4.10
C ILE A 108 0.57 9.52 -3.66
N VAL A 109 0.50 9.07 -2.42
CA VAL A 109 1.32 7.98 -1.90
C VAL A 109 0.50 6.70 -1.94
N LEU A 110 0.84 5.78 -2.85
CA LEU A 110 0.29 4.42 -2.84
C LEU A 110 1.10 3.55 -1.90
N GLU A 111 0.46 2.78 -1.03
CA GLU A 111 1.16 1.80 -0.22
C GLU A 111 0.50 0.43 -0.33
N GLY A 112 1.31 -0.63 -0.49
CA GLY A 112 0.79 -1.97 -0.63
C GLY A 112 1.86 -3.05 -0.75
N ILE A 113 1.43 -4.31 -0.78
CA ILE A 113 2.36 -5.44 -0.84
C ILE A 113 2.65 -5.87 -2.28
N LEU A 114 1.73 -5.66 -3.22
CA LEU A 114 1.77 -6.17 -4.59
C LEU A 114 1.79 -5.07 -5.67
N LEU A 115 1.88 -3.80 -5.28
CA LEU A 115 1.85 -2.65 -6.20
C LEU A 115 2.83 -2.79 -7.39
N PHE A 116 3.99 -3.40 -7.17
CA PHE A 116 5.01 -3.50 -8.22
C PHE A 116 4.90 -4.80 -9.05
N THR A 117 3.93 -5.66 -8.76
CA THR A 117 3.68 -6.86 -9.58
C THR A 117 2.99 -6.52 -10.90
N GLU A 118 2.14 -5.45 -10.90
CA GLU A 118 1.36 -5.03 -12.04
C GLU A 118 2.06 -3.95 -12.87
N ALA A 119 2.27 -4.24 -14.18
CA ALA A 119 2.93 -3.30 -15.09
C ALA A 119 2.15 -1.98 -15.17
N MET A 120 0.83 -2.04 -15.33
CA MET A 120 -0.02 -0.86 -15.45
C MET A 120 0.09 0.08 -14.24
N LEU A 121 0.21 -0.47 -13.02
CA LEU A 121 0.41 0.35 -11.83
C LEU A 121 1.82 0.97 -11.78
N ARG A 122 2.86 0.19 -12.17
CA ARG A 122 4.23 0.71 -12.21
C ARG A 122 4.39 1.88 -13.17
N ASP A 123 3.70 1.81 -14.32
CA ASP A 123 3.77 2.85 -15.36
C ASP A 123 3.10 4.17 -14.94
N LEU A 124 2.22 4.12 -13.93
CA LEU A 124 1.58 5.30 -13.34
C LEU A 124 2.43 5.94 -12.23
N MET A 125 3.46 5.25 -11.72
CA MET A 125 4.26 5.72 -10.59
C MET A 125 5.49 6.49 -11.05
N ASP A 126 5.65 7.72 -10.56
CA ASP A 126 6.83 8.56 -10.80
C ASP A 126 8.02 8.12 -9.95
N ILE A 127 7.77 7.61 -8.74
CA ILE A 127 8.80 7.12 -7.81
C ILE A 127 8.32 5.80 -7.18
N ARG A 128 9.19 4.79 -7.19
CA ARG A 128 8.92 3.47 -6.63
C ARG A 128 9.90 3.15 -5.52
N ILE A 129 9.38 2.98 -4.31
CA ILE A 129 10.14 2.74 -3.08
C ILE A 129 9.83 1.33 -2.58
N PHE A 130 10.84 0.49 -2.40
CA PHE A 130 10.67 -0.83 -1.82
C PHE A 130 11.22 -0.89 -0.40
N MET A 131 10.36 -1.30 0.55
CA MET A 131 10.73 -1.46 1.96
C MET A 131 11.34 -2.83 2.18
N SER A 132 12.67 -2.90 2.28
CA SER A 132 13.43 -4.13 2.48
C SER A 132 13.68 -4.37 3.97
N THR A 133 12.66 -4.85 4.68
CA THR A 133 12.76 -5.26 6.09
C THR A 133 12.92 -6.77 6.17
N PRO A 134 13.86 -7.30 6.97
CA PRO A 134 14.03 -8.75 7.16
C PRO A 134 12.73 -9.44 7.55
N LEU A 135 12.50 -10.65 7.03
CA LEU A 135 11.23 -11.37 7.21
C LEU A 135 10.94 -11.78 8.66
N ASP A 136 11.96 -12.07 9.46
CA ASP A 136 11.85 -12.35 10.88
C ASP A 136 11.33 -11.13 11.66
N VAL A 137 11.82 -9.94 11.33
CA VAL A 137 11.31 -8.66 11.87
C VAL A 137 9.87 -8.42 11.43
N CYS A 138 9.57 -8.65 10.15
CA CYS A 138 8.21 -8.53 9.63
C CYS A 138 7.25 -9.50 10.32
N LEU A 139 7.66 -10.76 10.53
CA LEU A 139 6.86 -11.77 11.23
C LEU A 139 6.59 -11.38 12.67
N SER A 140 7.62 -10.95 13.40
CA SER A 140 7.49 -10.47 14.78
C SER A 140 6.49 -9.32 14.89
N ARG A 141 6.62 -8.29 14.04
CA ARG A 141 5.70 -7.15 14.00
C ARG A 141 4.27 -7.56 13.61
N ARG A 142 4.14 -8.48 12.64
CA ARG A 142 2.84 -9.03 12.23
C ARG A 142 2.16 -9.79 13.37
N LEU A 143 2.89 -10.63 14.10
CA LEU A 143 2.39 -11.34 15.26
C LEU A 143 1.85 -10.35 16.31
N MET A 144 2.63 -9.35 16.68
CA MET A 144 2.22 -8.34 17.66
C MET A 144 0.94 -7.62 17.21
N ARG A 145 0.89 -7.13 15.97
CA ARG A 145 -0.27 -6.45 15.43
C ARG A 145 -1.51 -7.36 15.38
N ASP A 146 -1.38 -8.54 14.80
CA ASP A 146 -2.54 -9.40 14.52
C ASP A 146 -3.10 -10.04 15.80
N VAL A 147 -2.26 -10.28 16.82
CA VAL A 147 -2.71 -10.77 18.13
C VAL A 147 -3.33 -9.64 18.96
N VAL A 148 -2.66 -8.49 19.06
CA VAL A 148 -3.11 -7.40 19.94
C VAL A 148 -4.27 -6.60 19.33
N GLU A 149 -4.17 -6.23 18.04
CA GLU A 149 -5.13 -5.32 17.40
C GLU A 149 -6.28 -6.07 16.69
N ARG A 150 -6.00 -7.28 16.15
CA ARG A 150 -6.96 -8.06 15.37
C ARG A 150 -7.51 -9.27 16.12
N HIS A 151 -7.10 -9.47 17.39
CA HIS A 151 -7.55 -10.53 18.29
C HIS A 151 -7.42 -11.94 17.71
N ARG A 152 -6.38 -12.18 16.90
CA ARG A 152 -6.09 -13.50 16.31
C ARG A 152 -5.22 -14.34 17.25
N SER A 153 -5.33 -15.67 17.17
CA SER A 153 -4.39 -16.54 17.87
C SER A 153 -3.02 -16.56 17.19
N VAL A 154 -1.96 -16.73 17.97
CA VAL A 154 -0.58 -16.89 17.47
C VAL A 154 -0.50 -18.01 16.44
N GLU A 155 -1.15 -19.16 16.74
CA GLU A 155 -1.20 -20.31 15.86
C GLU A 155 -1.81 -19.96 14.49
N SER A 156 -2.96 -19.27 14.47
CA SER A 156 -3.62 -18.84 13.24
C SER A 156 -2.74 -17.92 12.39
N VAL A 157 -2.00 -17.01 13.02
CA VAL A 157 -1.09 -16.09 12.30
C VAL A 157 0.09 -16.85 11.71
N LEU A 158 0.67 -17.80 12.46
CA LEU A 158 1.79 -18.61 11.97
C LEU A 158 1.37 -19.56 10.85
N GLN A 159 0.24 -20.22 10.97
CA GLN A 159 -0.30 -21.09 9.89
C GLN A 159 -0.54 -20.29 8.60
N GLN A 160 -1.10 -19.08 8.69
CA GLN A 160 -1.28 -18.22 7.52
C GLN A 160 0.07 -17.79 6.95
N TYR A 161 1.03 -17.42 7.81
CA TYR A 161 2.37 -17.03 7.36
C TYR A 161 3.05 -18.11 6.53
N GLU A 162 3.00 -19.36 7.00
CA GLU A 162 3.59 -20.49 6.29
C GLU A 162 2.83 -20.85 5.01
N LYS A 163 1.50 -20.81 5.07
CA LYS A 163 0.63 -21.27 3.98
C LYS A 163 0.55 -20.27 2.84
N THR A 164 0.48 -18.97 3.12
CA THR A 164 0.24 -17.94 2.09
C THR A 164 1.27 -16.81 2.12
N VAL A 165 1.50 -16.15 3.26
CA VAL A 165 2.28 -14.91 3.32
C VAL A 165 3.72 -15.12 2.80
N ARG A 166 4.44 -16.10 3.36
CA ARG A 166 5.83 -16.37 2.97
C ARG A 166 5.95 -16.90 1.53
N PRO A 167 5.14 -17.87 1.06
CA PRO A 167 5.15 -18.28 -0.34
C PRO A 167 4.87 -17.13 -1.32
N MET A 168 3.87 -16.29 -1.05
CA MET A 168 3.53 -15.15 -1.91
C MET A 168 4.60 -14.07 -1.88
N TYR A 169 5.26 -13.86 -0.73
CA TYR A 169 6.42 -12.98 -0.66
C TYR A 169 7.53 -13.45 -1.61
N LEU A 170 7.92 -14.71 -1.54
CA LEU A 170 9.00 -15.26 -2.39
C LEU A 170 8.63 -15.27 -3.87
N GLN A 171 7.36 -15.51 -4.18
CA GLN A 171 6.89 -15.64 -5.57
C GLN A 171 6.66 -14.28 -6.24
N PHE A 172 6.11 -13.31 -5.53
CA PHE A 172 5.64 -12.06 -6.11
C PHE A 172 6.31 -10.81 -5.54
N ILE A 173 6.38 -10.69 -4.19
CA ILE A 173 6.77 -9.42 -3.56
C ILE A 173 8.27 -9.19 -3.68
N GLU A 174 9.09 -10.16 -3.26
CA GLU A 174 10.56 -10.03 -3.31
C GLU A 174 11.07 -9.80 -4.74
N PRO A 175 10.64 -10.58 -5.76
CA PRO A 175 11.08 -10.34 -7.15
C PRO A 175 10.66 -8.96 -7.69
N SER A 176 9.58 -8.36 -7.17
CA SER A 176 9.11 -7.05 -7.60
C SER A 176 10.01 -5.91 -7.15
N SER A 177 10.88 -6.14 -6.16
CA SER A 177 11.87 -5.16 -5.68
C SER A 177 12.80 -4.64 -6.77
N ARG A 178 13.03 -5.43 -7.82
CA ARG A 178 13.84 -5.02 -9.00
C ARG A 178 13.26 -3.84 -9.77
N TYR A 179 11.98 -3.52 -9.59
CA TYR A 179 11.32 -2.38 -10.22
C TYR A 179 11.39 -1.10 -9.37
N ALA A 180 11.96 -1.17 -8.17
CA ALA A 180 12.09 -0.02 -7.30
C ALA A 180 13.22 0.91 -7.75
N ASP A 181 12.97 2.22 -7.64
CA ASP A 181 13.98 3.26 -7.83
C ASP A 181 14.81 3.44 -6.56
N LEU A 182 14.22 3.13 -5.37
CA LEU A 182 14.87 3.23 -4.07
C LEU A 182 14.50 2.01 -3.20
N ILE A 183 15.51 1.37 -2.59
CA ILE A 183 15.33 0.32 -1.60
C ILE A 183 15.64 0.88 -0.20
N VAL A 184 14.66 0.82 0.71
CA VAL A 184 14.77 1.31 2.09
C VAL A 184 14.93 0.14 3.04
N PRO A 185 16.12 -0.08 3.61
CA PRO A 185 16.34 -1.12 4.62
C PRO A 185 15.81 -0.69 5.99
N ARG A 186 15.62 -1.66 6.88
CA ARG A 186 15.23 -1.48 8.29
C ARG A 186 13.83 -0.91 8.54
N GLY A 187 13.00 -0.80 7.49
CA GLY A 187 11.60 -0.40 7.65
C GLY A 187 11.37 1.09 7.86
N GLY A 188 10.15 1.43 8.30
CA GLY A 188 9.66 2.80 8.46
C GLY A 188 10.28 3.60 9.60
N GLU A 189 11.26 3.05 10.31
CA GLU A 189 12.04 3.75 11.37
C GLU A 189 13.40 4.27 10.86
N ASN A 190 13.74 4.03 9.60
CA ASN A 190 14.99 4.52 8.99
C ASN A 190 14.91 6.03 8.75
N ARG A 191 15.27 6.82 9.78
CA ARG A 191 15.18 8.29 9.77
C ARG A 191 15.94 8.92 8.59
N ILE A 192 17.13 8.41 8.26
CA ILE A 192 17.92 8.94 7.15
C ILE A 192 17.17 8.77 5.82
N ALA A 193 16.63 7.57 5.56
CA ALA A 193 15.87 7.33 4.35
C ALA A 193 14.59 8.19 4.29
N ILE A 194 13.87 8.32 5.43
CA ILE A 194 12.68 9.17 5.55
C ILE A 194 13.03 10.62 5.22
N ASP A 195 14.11 11.16 5.78
CA ASP A 195 14.53 12.54 5.56
C ASP A 195 14.94 12.80 4.10
N MET A 196 15.60 11.83 3.44
CA MET A 196 15.91 11.90 2.01
C MET A 196 14.65 11.91 1.14
N ILE A 197 13.70 11.02 1.43
CA ILE A 197 12.43 10.95 0.71
C ILE A 197 11.65 12.27 0.89
N LYS A 198 11.57 12.79 2.11
CA LYS A 198 10.91 14.07 2.41
C LYS A 198 11.56 15.24 1.66
N ALA A 199 12.90 15.28 1.63
CA ALA A 199 13.60 16.33 0.91
C ALA A 199 13.23 16.31 -0.58
N LYS A 200 13.18 15.12 -1.18
CA LYS A 200 12.76 14.97 -2.59
C LYS A 200 11.28 15.36 -2.79
N MET A 201 10.38 14.95 -1.89
CA MET A 201 8.97 15.34 -1.99
C MET A 201 8.77 16.86 -1.86
N ARG A 202 9.51 17.53 -0.96
CA ARG A 202 9.48 19.01 -0.85
C ARG A 202 9.97 19.69 -2.11
N GLU A 203 11.03 19.19 -2.72
CA GLU A 203 11.53 19.67 -4.01
C GLU A 203 10.43 19.55 -5.09
N LEU A 204 9.76 18.39 -5.17
CA LEU A 204 8.68 18.16 -6.12
C LEU A 204 7.49 19.11 -5.87
N LEU A 205 7.09 19.31 -4.62
CA LEU A 205 6.04 20.27 -4.26
C LEU A 205 6.40 21.72 -4.65
N SER A 206 7.65 22.13 -4.46
CA SER A 206 8.10 23.47 -4.83
C SER A 206 8.21 23.68 -6.34
N GLY A 207 8.55 22.64 -7.09
CA GLY A 207 8.63 22.68 -8.56
C GLY A 207 7.29 22.72 -9.27
N VAL A 208 6.21 22.27 -8.63
CA VAL A 208 4.84 22.32 -9.16
C VAL A 208 4.20 23.72 -8.96
N THR A 209 4.71 24.52 -8.02
CA THR A 209 4.22 25.87 -7.73
C THR A 209 4.89 26.98 -8.55
N SER A 210 5.77 26.63 -9.48
CA SER A 210 6.48 27.55 -10.39
C SER A 210 5.92 27.49 -11.80
#